data_6ea8905c19cf0e94e0d5dac0219d290d
#
_entry.id   6ea8905c19cf0e94e0d5dac0219d290d
#
_cell.length_a   1.000
_cell.length_b   1.000
_cell.length_c   1.000
_cell.angle_alpha   90.00
_cell.angle_beta   90.00
_cell.angle_gamma   90.00
#
_symmetry.space_group_name_H-M   'P 1'
#
loop_
_entity.id
_entity.type
_entity.pdbx_description
1 polymer ?
#
loop_
_entity_poly.entity_id
_entity_poly.type
_entity_poly.pdbx_seq_one_letter_code
_entity_poly.pdbx_strand_id
1 'polypeptide(L)'
;IAALFFFAGGLKKALDGLEKKQKTRTFFKYAAAALVPLGIIAMGQMIYNYLRFDNPLDFGIQYSLTINDFTHSEFHWRYVLINMYAYLLNMPHFTPKVFTHLASSVEAFGLNGYMFIDDAGRNLISVGLIYRALPMFAYLFAGKALKRVEKKKRVLPILLIGVTCILMPLVIIFSSWESGYAVRYNADISWPMVIGALVIAFTLYKSIKSKSTKKLVDLIFTVSTVACIYVNMAQLLTFAGIESMFWTNIWR
;
A
#
# COMPACT_ATOMS: atom_id res chain seq x y z
N ILE A 1 11.38 5.34 3.68
CA ILE A 1 11.67 5.74 2.29
C ILE A 1 11.08 7.12 2.00
N ALA A 2 9.76 7.36 2.24
CA ALA A 2 9.15 8.68 2.04
C ALA A 2 9.91 9.80 2.78
N ALA A 3 10.26 9.58 4.05
CA ALA A 3 11.03 10.53 4.85
C ALA A 3 12.39 10.87 4.21
N LEU A 4 13.06 9.90 3.58
CA LEU A 4 14.33 10.14 2.89
C LEU A 4 14.17 11.07 1.68
N PHE A 5 13.09 10.95 0.92
CA PHE A 5 12.80 11.84 -0.21
C PHE A 5 12.50 13.25 0.26
N PHE A 6 11.70 13.42 1.33
CA PHE A 6 11.44 14.73 1.92
C PHE A 6 12.72 15.35 2.48
N PHE A 7 13.55 14.55 3.16
CA PHE A 7 14.83 14.97 3.66
C PHE A 7 15.76 15.43 2.52
N ALA A 8 15.89 14.63 1.44
CA ALA A 8 16.72 14.99 0.29
C ALA A 8 16.23 16.26 -0.42
N GLY A 9 14.90 16.41 -0.56
CA GLY A 9 14.30 17.62 -1.13
C GLY A 9 14.53 18.87 -0.28
N GLY A 10 14.36 18.75 1.03
CA GLY A 10 14.65 19.81 2.00
C GLY A 10 16.12 20.16 2.04
N LEU A 11 17.00 19.16 2.06
CA LEU A 11 18.45 19.34 2.02
C LEU A 11 18.89 20.07 0.74
N LYS A 12 18.42 19.64 -0.43
CA LYS A 12 18.72 20.32 -1.69
C LYS A 12 18.35 21.79 -1.63
N LYS A 13 17.14 22.11 -1.14
CA LYS A 13 16.68 23.50 -0.99
C LYS A 13 17.55 24.29 0.00
N ALA A 14 17.98 23.66 1.09
CA ALA A 14 18.86 24.29 2.08
C ALA A 14 20.29 24.54 1.58
N LEU A 15 20.74 23.76 0.59
CA LEU A 15 22.08 23.89 0.00
C LEU A 15 22.11 24.82 -1.21
N ASP A 16 20.95 25.14 -1.81
CA ASP A 16 20.90 26.03 -2.97
C ASP A 16 21.42 27.43 -2.64
N GLY A 17 22.30 27.95 -3.53
CA GLY A 17 22.86 29.29 -3.39
C GLY A 17 24.01 29.44 -2.37
N LEU A 18 24.37 28.39 -1.63
CA LEU A 18 25.46 28.46 -0.66
C LEU A 18 26.83 28.21 -1.28
N GLU A 19 27.87 28.81 -0.71
CA GLU A 19 29.26 28.52 -1.05
C GLU A 19 29.69 27.12 -0.55
N LYS A 20 30.74 26.53 -1.16
CA LYS A 20 31.17 25.15 -0.88
C LYS A 20 31.37 24.85 0.62
N LYS A 21 32.03 25.75 1.35
CA LYS A 21 32.28 25.60 2.80
C LYS A 21 30.98 25.63 3.62
N GLN A 22 30.06 26.51 3.26
CA GLN A 22 28.79 26.63 3.89
C GLN A 22 27.87 25.41 3.57
N LYS A 23 27.93 24.88 2.34
CA LYS A 23 27.22 23.65 1.95
C LYS A 23 27.62 22.49 2.85
N THR A 24 28.90 22.26 3.06
CA THR A 24 29.37 21.16 3.92
C THR A 24 28.84 21.30 5.35
N ARG A 25 28.94 22.49 5.94
CA ARG A 25 28.45 22.75 7.30
C ARG A 25 26.95 22.57 7.39
N THR A 26 26.19 23.06 6.41
CA THR A 26 24.71 22.92 6.37
C THR A 26 24.30 21.48 6.18
N PHE A 27 25.01 20.73 5.34
CA PHE A 27 24.78 19.29 5.17
C PHE A 27 24.90 18.53 6.50
N PHE A 28 26.03 18.72 7.22
CA PHE A 28 26.19 18.01 8.51
C PHE A 28 25.18 18.44 9.58
N LYS A 29 24.82 19.73 9.64
CA LYS A 29 23.73 20.17 10.54
C LYS A 29 22.40 19.51 10.21
N TYR A 30 22.07 19.43 8.93
CA TYR A 30 20.81 18.83 8.46
C TYR A 30 20.80 17.32 8.70
N ALA A 31 21.91 16.65 8.40
CA ALA A 31 22.09 15.23 8.65
C ALA A 31 22.03 14.91 10.16
N ALA A 32 22.72 15.68 11.00
CA ALA A 32 22.66 15.50 12.45
C ALA A 32 21.26 15.73 13.01
N ALA A 33 20.56 16.78 12.57
CA ALA A 33 19.19 17.05 12.99
C ALA A 33 18.22 15.91 12.64
N ALA A 34 18.45 15.19 11.54
CA ALA A 34 17.65 14.05 11.14
C ALA A 34 18.08 12.74 11.82
N LEU A 35 19.37 12.49 11.92
CA LEU A 35 19.90 11.20 12.36
C LEU A 35 20.04 11.07 13.89
N VAL A 36 20.31 12.18 14.60
CA VAL A 36 20.48 12.14 16.06
C VAL A 36 19.22 11.65 16.79
N PRO A 37 18.01 12.18 16.51
CA PRO A 37 16.79 11.69 17.14
C PRO A 37 16.54 10.21 16.83
N LEU A 38 16.75 9.78 15.59
CA LEU A 38 16.62 8.38 15.19
C LEU A 38 17.63 7.49 15.89
N GLY A 39 18.88 7.95 16.01
CA GLY A 39 19.93 7.24 16.72
C GLY A 39 19.62 7.07 18.22
N ILE A 40 19.08 8.10 18.86
CA ILE A 40 18.65 8.01 20.27
C ILE A 40 17.54 6.98 20.44
N ILE A 41 16.53 6.98 19.56
CA ILE A 41 15.44 6.00 19.60
C ILE A 41 15.99 4.59 19.35
N ALA A 42 16.84 4.42 18.34
CA ALA A 42 17.46 3.13 18.04
C ALA A 42 18.29 2.60 19.20
N MET A 43 19.11 3.45 19.81
CA MET A 43 19.89 3.08 21.00
C MET A 43 18.98 2.68 22.18
N GLY A 44 17.91 3.45 22.43
CA GLY A 44 16.93 3.10 23.46
C GLY A 44 16.29 1.73 23.20
N GLN A 45 15.93 1.43 21.95
CA GLN A 45 15.41 0.13 21.56
C GLN A 45 16.45 -0.99 21.74
N MET A 46 17.70 -0.75 21.35
CA MET A 46 18.77 -1.73 21.51
C MET A 46 19.07 -2.02 23.00
N ILE A 47 19.06 -1.00 23.86
CA ILE A 47 19.22 -1.18 25.31
C ILE A 47 18.03 -1.98 25.86
N TYR A 48 16.80 -1.64 25.48
CA TYR A 48 15.61 -2.38 25.88
C TYR A 48 15.70 -3.86 25.48
N ASN A 49 16.08 -4.13 24.23
CA ASN A 49 16.24 -5.49 23.73
C ASN A 49 17.33 -6.25 24.49
N TYR A 50 18.46 -5.61 24.76
CA TYR A 50 19.55 -6.20 25.52
C TYR A 50 19.12 -6.58 26.94
N LEU A 51 18.43 -5.67 27.64
CA LEU A 51 17.92 -5.93 28.99
C LEU A 51 16.87 -7.03 29.06
N ARG A 52 16.18 -7.32 27.96
CA ARG A 52 15.10 -8.30 27.92
C ARG A 52 15.53 -9.64 27.33
N PHE A 53 16.42 -9.64 26.36
CA PHE A 53 16.78 -10.81 25.57
C PHE A 53 18.29 -11.09 25.54
N ASP A 54 19.09 -10.37 26.32
CA ASP A 54 20.57 -10.43 26.32
C ASP A 54 21.21 -10.18 24.93
N ASN A 55 20.42 -9.64 23.97
CA ASN A 55 20.86 -9.33 22.62
C ASN A 55 20.22 -8.02 22.14
N PRO A 56 21.00 -6.99 21.79
CA PRO A 56 20.48 -5.70 21.36
C PRO A 56 19.71 -5.74 20.04
N LEU A 57 19.93 -6.77 19.23
CA LEU A 57 19.28 -6.94 17.91
C LEU A 57 18.15 -7.97 17.93
N ASP A 58 17.86 -8.57 19.09
CA ASP A 58 16.73 -9.48 19.24
C ASP A 58 15.45 -8.69 19.57
N PHE A 59 14.46 -8.77 18.71
CA PHE A 59 13.16 -8.11 18.90
C PHE A 59 12.11 -9.03 19.55
N GLY A 60 12.52 -10.20 20.02
CA GLY A 60 11.68 -11.11 20.76
C GLY A 60 10.64 -11.86 19.94
N ILE A 61 10.73 -11.82 18.62
CA ILE A 61 9.77 -12.49 17.72
C ILE A 61 9.75 -13.99 17.98
N GLN A 62 10.92 -14.60 18.20
CA GLN A 62 11.08 -16.03 18.50
C GLN A 62 10.44 -16.47 19.82
N TYR A 63 10.15 -15.51 20.73
CA TYR A 63 9.46 -15.81 21.99
C TYR A 63 7.97 -15.51 21.93
N SER A 64 7.46 -15.17 20.76
CA SER A 64 6.06 -14.85 20.57
C SER A 64 5.22 -16.12 20.64
N LEU A 65 4.25 -16.16 21.55
CA LEU A 65 3.28 -17.25 21.68
C LEU A 65 2.22 -17.13 20.58
N THR A 66 2.64 -17.21 19.32
CA THR A 66 1.73 -17.19 18.18
C THR A 66 1.62 -18.59 17.57
N ILE A 67 0.59 -18.81 16.78
CA ILE A 67 0.39 -20.07 16.05
C ILE A 67 1.51 -20.28 15.01
N ASN A 68 2.16 -19.21 14.59
CA ASN A 68 3.20 -19.23 13.57
C ASN A 68 4.57 -19.45 14.20
N ASP A 69 5.34 -20.36 13.63
CA ASP A 69 6.74 -20.55 14.01
C ASP A 69 7.60 -19.48 13.32
N PHE A 70 8.03 -18.47 14.08
CA PHE A 70 8.93 -17.43 13.61
C PHE A 70 10.42 -17.76 13.80
N THR A 71 10.75 -18.97 14.21
CA THR A 71 12.15 -19.40 14.39
C THR A 71 12.86 -19.64 13.06
N HIS A 72 12.09 -19.83 11.99
CA HIS A 72 12.57 -20.07 10.65
C HIS A 72 12.04 -19.04 9.68
N SER A 73 12.88 -18.57 8.76
CA SER A 73 12.44 -17.74 7.64
C SER A 73 11.91 -18.65 6.53
N GLU A 74 10.63 -18.57 6.28
CA GLU A 74 9.98 -19.32 5.19
C GLU A 74 9.93 -18.53 3.89
N PHE A 75 10.76 -17.49 3.76
CA PHE A 75 10.78 -16.66 2.57
C PHE A 75 11.04 -17.48 1.31
N HIS A 76 10.14 -17.34 0.35
CA HIS A 76 10.30 -17.85 -0.99
C HIS A 76 9.85 -16.80 -2.01
N TRP A 77 10.64 -16.54 -3.04
CA TRP A 77 10.33 -15.54 -4.07
C TRP A 77 8.95 -15.74 -4.74
N ARG A 78 8.45 -16.97 -4.78
CA ARG A 78 7.10 -17.31 -5.28
C ARG A 78 6.00 -16.62 -4.48
N TYR A 79 6.15 -16.51 -3.17
CA TYR A 79 5.20 -15.79 -2.31
C TYR A 79 5.09 -14.32 -2.70
N VAL A 80 6.19 -13.70 -3.08
CA VAL A 80 6.20 -12.29 -3.50
C VAL A 80 5.30 -12.08 -4.70
N LEU A 81 5.43 -12.89 -5.75
CA LEU A 81 4.65 -12.75 -6.98
C LEU A 81 3.17 -13.00 -6.74
N ILE A 82 2.83 -14.05 -5.99
CA ILE A 82 1.44 -14.41 -5.69
C ILE A 82 0.81 -13.37 -4.77
N ASN A 83 1.53 -12.89 -3.77
CA ASN A 83 1.04 -11.85 -2.89
C ASN A 83 0.86 -10.52 -3.62
N MET A 84 1.77 -10.14 -4.52
CA MET A 84 1.58 -8.97 -5.39
C MET A 84 0.31 -9.10 -6.23
N TYR A 85 0.08 -10.28 -6.80
CA TYR A 85 -1.15 -10.55 -7.53
C TYR A 85 -2.38 -10.43 -6.61
N ALA A 86 -2.35 -11.05 -5.44
CA ALA A 86 -3.46 -11.05 -4.48
C ALA A 86 -3.79 -9.63 -3.99
N TYR A 87 -2.78 -8.84 -3.64
CA TYR A 87 -3.00 -7.47 -3.18
C TYR A 87 -3.50 -6.52 -4.28
N LEU A 88 -3.03 -6.69 -5.52
CA LEU A 88 -3.29 -5.72 -6.58
C LEU A 88 -4.35 -6.16 -7.58
N LEU A 89 -4.27 -7.40 -8.05
CA LEU A 89 -4.95 -7.87 -9.26
C LEU A 89 -5.95 -9.01 -9.00
N ASN A 90 -6.10 -9.45 -7.76
CA ASN A 90 -7.03 -10.54 -7.44
C ASN A 90 -8.46 -10.22 -7.92
N MET A 91 -8.94 -10.96 -8.90
CA MET A 91 -10.21 -10.68 -9.57
C MET A 91 -11.40 -11.00 -8.65
N PRO A 92 -12.43 -10.15 -8.64
CA PRO A 92 -13.67 -10.47 -7.95
C PRO A 92 -14.38 -11.63 -8.66
N HIS A 93 -14.85 -12.59 -7.87
CA HIS A 93 -15.70 -13.68 -8.34
C HIS A 93 -17.13 -13.39 -7.92
N PHE A 94 -18.03 -13.28 -8.88
CA PHE A 94 -19.45 -13.07 -8.63
C PHE A 94 -20.18 -14.40 -8.73
N THR A 95 -20.78 -14.86 -7.65
CA THR A 95 -21.64 -16.05 -7.67
C THR A 95 -23.11 -15.66 -7.79
N PRO A 96 -23.98 -16.49 -8.42
CA PRO A 96 -25.40 -16.16 -8.58
C PRO A 96 -26.16 -15.96 -7.27
N LYS A 97 -25.66 -16.53 -6.19
CA LYS A 97 -26.33 -16.45 -4.88
C LYS A 97 -26.18 -15.09 -4.23
N VAL A 98 -25.22 -14.30 -4.70
CA VAL A 98 -24.89 -13.09 -3.97
C VAL A 98 -24.23 -12.09 -4.84
N PHE A 99 -24.65 -10.92 -4.64
CA PHE A 99 -23.80 -9.77 -4.82
C PHE A 99 -22.43 -9.85 -4.10
N THR A 100 -22.09 -10.91 -3.36
CA THR A 100 -21.14 -10.78 -2.27
C THR A 100 -20.09 -11.85 -2.15
N HIS A 101 -20.21 -13.00 -2.82
CA HIS A 101 -19.13 -13.99 -2.75
C HIS A 101 -18.02 -13.63 -3.73
N LEU A 102 -17.14 -12.74 -3.28
CA LEU A 102 -15.92 -12.44 -3.96
C LEU A 102 -14.90 -13.55 -3.63
N ALA A 103 -15.13 -14.75 -4.18
CA ALA A 103 -14.14 -15.80 -4.11
C ALA A 103 -12.87 -15.28 -4.78
N SER A 104 -11.75 -15.50 -4.12
CA SER A 104 -10.47 -15.10 -4.66
C SER A 104 -10.13 -16.00 -5.85
N SER A 105 -9.68 -15.40 -6.96
CA SER A 105 -9.15 -16.17 -8.07
C SER A 105 -7.91 -16.99 -7.68
N VAL A 106 -7.25 -16.65 -6.60
CA VAL A 106 -6.16 -17.41 -6.01
C VAL A 106 -6.68 -18.77 -5.53
N GLU A 107 -7.83 -18.81 -4.87
CA GLU A 107 -8.50 -20.06 -4.49
C GLU A 107 -8.94 -20.85 -5.72
N ALA A 108 -9.56 -20.17 -6.68
CA ALA A 108 -10.03 -20.79 -7.91
C ALA A 108 -8.92 -21.45 -8.72
N PHE A 109 -7.69 -20.90 -8.66
CA PHE A 109 -6.52 -21.47 -9.32
C PHE A 109 -5.71 -22.42 -8.45
N GLY A 110 -6.15 -22.71 -7.23
CA GLY A 110 -5.44 -23.61 -6.31
C GLY A 110 -4.08 -23.08 -5.85
N LEU A 111 -3.89 -21.77 -5.84
CA LEU A 111 -2.62 -21.12 -5.49
C LEU A 111 -2.46 -20.83 -3.99
N ASN A 112 -3.43 -21.25 -3.17
CA ASN A 112 -3.44 -21.01 -1.72
C ASN A 112 -2.20 -21.59 -1.01
N GLY A 113 -1.65 -22.69 -1.49
CA GLY A 113 -0.45 -23.31 -0.93
C GLY A 113 0.83 -22.46 -1.05
N TYR A 114 0.79 -21.38 -1.82
CA TYR A 114 1.88 -20.42 -1.98
C TYR A 114 1.62 -19.09 -1.26
N MET A 115 0.52 -18.99 -0.52
CA MET A 115 0.19 -17.83 0.29
C MET A 115 0.24 -18.25 1.74
N PHE A 116 1.09 -17.57 2.49
CA PHE A 116 1.01 -17.65 3.92
C PHE A 116 -0.18 -16.81 4.36
N ILE A 117 -1.26 -17.46 4.81
CA ILE A 117 -2.47 -16.78 5.25
C ILE A 117 -2.45 -16.77 6.77
N ASP A 118 -2.04 -15.64 7.32
CA ASP A 118 -2.13 -15.41 8.75
C ASP A 118 -3.55 -14.99 9.08
N ASP A 119 -4.43 -15.97 9.32
CA ASP A 119 -5.65 -15.68 10.06
C ASP A 119 -6.28 -16.96 10.60
N ALA A 120 -6.25 -17.15 11.87
CA ALA A 120 -7.11 -17.97 12.74
C ALA A 120 -8.13 -18.90 12.01
N GLY A 121 -7.73 -19.57 10.93
CA GLY A 121 -8.54 -20.52 10.17
C GLY A 121 -9.58 -19.89 9.23
N ARG A 122 -9.53 -18.57 9.00
CA ARG A 122 -10.37 -17.89 8.00
C ARG A 122 -9.49 -17.49 6.82
N ASN A 123 -9.60 -18.19 5.71
CA ASN A 123 -8.90 -17.85 4.45
C ASN A 123 -9.50 -16.58 3.81
N LEU A 124 -9.34 -15.45 4.47
CA LEU A 124 -9.88 -14.18 4.00
C LEU A 124 -8.90 -13.53 3.02
N ILE A 125 -9.11 -13.75 1.75
CA ILE A 125 -8.33 -13.10 0.69
C ILE A 125 -9.16 -11.95 0.13
N SER A 126 -8.60 -10.75 0.12
CA SER A 126 -9.29 -9.58 -0.42
C SER A 126 -9.25 -9.53 -1.93
N VAL A 127 -10.25 -8.91 -2.51
CA VAL A 127 -10.22 -8.49 -3.92
C VAL A 127 -9.07 -7.51 -4.13
N GLY A 128 -8.40 -7.61 -5.26
CA GLY A 128 -7.26 -6.78 -5.61
C GLY A 128 -7.59 -5.30 -5.62
N LEU A 129 -6.63 -4.49 -5.19
CA LEU A 129 -6.80 -3.05 -5.02
C LEU A 129 -7.30 -2.33 -6.28
N ILE A 130 -6.92 -2.80 -7.46
CA ILE A 130 -7.34 -2.20 -8.73
C ILE A 130 -8.87 -2.24 -8.94
N TYR A 131 -9.54 -3.26 -8.42
CA TYR A 131 -11.00 -3.40 -8.51
C TYR A 131 -11.73 -2.69 -7.37
N ARG A 132 -11.05 -2.54 -6.24
CA ARG A 132 -11.57 -1.83 -5.06
C ARG A 132 -11.40 -0.33 -5.16
N ALA A 133 -10.46 0.13 -5.98
CA ALA A 133 -10.11 1.53 -6.17
C ALA A 133 -9.83 1.82 -7.66
N LEU A 134 -10.88 1.83 -8.47
CA LEU A 134 -10.77 2.09 -9.92
C LEU A 134 -9.98 3.36 -10.28
N PRO A 135 -9.92 4.44 -9.46
CA PRO A 135 -9.01 5.55 -9.70
C PRO A 135 -7.55 5.15 -9.90
N MET A 136 -7.14 3.96 -9.46
CA MET A 136 -5.80 3.40 -9.70
C MET A 136 -5.41 3.34 -11.19
N PHE A 137 -6.37 3.21 -12.09
CA PHE A 137 -6.11 3.29 -13.53
C PHE A 137 -5.50 4.63 -13.97
N ALA A 138 -5.59 5.68 -13.15
CA ALA A 138 -4.93 6.95 -13.42
C ALA A 138 -3.41 6.81 -13.52
N TYR A 139 -2.80 5.82 -12.86
CA TYR A 139 -1.35 5.57 -12.97
C TYR A 139 -0.88 5.30 -14.39
N LEU A 140 -1.70 4.74 -15.24
CA LEU A 140 -1.39 4.55 -16.67
C LEU A 140 -1.10 5.89 -17.36
N PHE A 141 -1.60 6.97 -16.81
CA PHE A 141 -1.45 8.33 -17.36
C PHE A 141 -0.50 9.20 -16.53
N ALA A 142 0.24 8.63 -15.58
CA ALA A 142 1.14 9.38 -14.69
C ALA A 142 2.16 10.24 -15.45
N GLY A 143 2.80 9.69 -16.49
CA GLY A 143 3.74 10.43 -17.33
C GLY A 143 3.09 11.62 -18.05
N LYS A 144 1.84 11.47 -18.47
CA LYS A 144 1.06 12.54 -19.11
C LYS A 144 0.69 13.65 -18.12
N ALA A 145 0.30 13.26 -16.91
CA ALA A 145 0.01 14.18 -15.83
C ALA A 145 1.26 14.99 -15.43
N LEU A 146 2.40 14.33 -15.25
CA LEU A 146 3.66 14.99 -14.90
C LEU A 146 4.11 16.03 -15.93
N LYS A 147 3.87 15.78 -17.22
CA LYS A 147 4.18 16.76 -18.28
C LYS A 147 3.31 18.02 -18.17
N ARG A 148 2.12 17.94 -17.57
CA ARG A 148 1.18 19.06 -17.40
C ARG A 148 1.49 19.92 -16.17
N VAL A 149 2.26 19.41 -15.23
CA VAL A 149 2.68 20.15 -14.03
C VAL A 149 3.91 21.01 -14.35
N GLU A 150 3.91 22.25 -13.89
CA GLU A 150 5.08 23.14 -14.00
C GLU A 150 6.32 22.46 -13.38
N LYS A 151 7.47 22.59 -14.02
CA LYS A 151 8.71 21.93 -13.58
C LYS A 151 9.00 22.13 -12.09
N LYS A 152 8.79 23.35 -11.57
CA LYS A 152 9.00 23.69 -10.16
C LYS A 152 8.05 22.96 -9.19
N LYS A 153 6.86 22.57 -9.64
CA LYS A 153 5.81 21.91 -8.83
C LYS A 153 5.78 20.39 -9.01
N ARG A 154 6.65 19.81 -9.85
CA ARG A 154 6.68 18.36 -10.13
C ARG A 154 7.20 17.52 -8.97
N VAL A 155 7.92 18.11 -8.03
CA VAL A 155 8.56 17.36 -6.93
C VAL A 155 7.54 16.57 -6.14
N LEU A 156 6.45 17.19 -5.69
CA LEU A 156 5.43 16.50 -4.90
C LEU A 156 4.73 15.35 -5.65
N PRO A 157 4.22 15.53 -6.89
CA PRO A 157 3.68 14.41 -7.66
C PRO A 157 4.68 13.29 -7.95
N ILE A 158 5.94 13.63 -8.26
CA ILE A 158 6.99 12.62 -8.48
C ILE A 158 7.26 11.84 -7.19
N LEU A 159 7.32 12.53 -6.04
CA LEU A 159 7.51 11.90 -4.74
C LEU A 159 6.34 10.96 -4.41
N LEU A 160 5.10 11.41 -4.59
CA LEU A 160 3.92 10.59 -4.35
C LEU A 160 3.93 9.33 -5.22
N ILE A 161 4.20 9.47 -6.53
CA ILE A 161 4.28 8.34 -7.45
C ILE A 161 5.45 7.43 -7.07
N GLY A 162 6.63 7.99 -6.78
CA GLY A 162 7.80 7.22 -6.38
C GLY A 162 7.58 6.46 -5.08
N VAL A 163 6.98 7.10 -4.07
CA VAL A 163 6.64 6.46 -2.79
C VAL A 163 5.66 5.31 -3.02
N THR A 164 4.63 5.52 -3.80
CA THR A 164 3.62 4.47 -4.04
C THR A 164 4.16 3.33 -4.90
N CYS A 165 4.99 3.60 -5.90
CA CYS A 165 5.59 2.56 -6.74
C CYS A 165 6.74 1.80 -6.08
N ILE A 166 7.42 2.39 -5.09
CA ILE A 166 8.55 1.76 -4.39
C ILE A 166 8.11 1.20 -3.04
N LEU A 167 7.41 2.01 -2.23
CA LEU A 167 7.04 1.64 -0.87
C LEU A 167 6.13 0.41 -0.87
N MET A 168 5.15 0.37 -1.75
CA MET A 168 4.20 -0.72 -1.83
C MET A 168 4.85 -2.08 -2.15
N PRO A 169 5.64 -2.24 -3.22
CA PRO A 169 6.33 -3.51 -3.47
C PRO A 169 7.20 -3.95 -2.30
N LEU A 170 7.88 -3.01 -1.63
CA LEU A 170 8.69 -3.33 -0.45
C LEU A 170 7.84 -3.83 0.70
N VAL A 171 6.71 -3.19 1.01
CA VAL A 171 5.80 -3.66 2.06
C VAL A 171 5.30 -5.06 1.75
N ILE A 172 4.92 -5.34 0.50
CA ILE A 172 4.48 -6.68 0.08
C ILE A 172 5.61 -7.70 0.24
N ILE A 173 6.84 -7.36 -0.16
CA ILE A 173 8.01 -8.24 -0.02
C ILE A 173 8.25 -8.54 1.46
N PHE A 174 8.28 -7.54 2.32
CA PHE A 174 8.48 -7.73 3.76
C PHE A 174 7.34 -8.51 4.41
N SER A 175 6.09 -8.22 4.06
CA SER A 175 4.96 -8.99 4.59
C SER A 175 5.01 -10.46 4.16
N SER A 176 5.50 -10.74 2.95
CA SER A 176 5.69 -12.11 2.46
C SER A 176 6.83 -12.83 3.15
N TRP A 177 7.83 -12.09 3.61
CA TRP A 177 8.95 -12.66 4.34
C TRP A 177 8.53 -13.18 5.72
N GLU A 178 7.82 -12.35 6.48
CA GLU A 178 7.55 -12.63 7.91
C GLU A 178 6.22 -13.37 8.12
N SER A 179 5.16 -12.91 7.50
CA SER A 179 3.80 -13.35 7.81
C SER A 179 2.96 -13.73 6.59
N GLY A 180 3.54 -13.65 5.38
CA GLY A 180 2.79 -13.91 4.16
C GLY A 180 1.71 -12.87 3.86
N TYR A 181 0.56 -13.32 3.33
CA TYR A 181 -0.55 -12.45 3.01
C TYR A 181 -1.41 -12.19 4.24
N ALA A 182 -1.63 -10.92 4.57
CA ALA A 182 -2.62 -10.53 5.57
C ALA A 182 -3.49 -9.37 5.06
N VAL A 183 -4.81 -9.49 5.23
CA VAL A 183 -5.78 -8.47 4.75
C VAL A 183 -5.51 -7.10 5.36
N ARG A 184 -5.03 -7.05 6.62
CA ARG A 184 -4.68 -5.80 7.31
C ARG A 184 -3.61 -4.98 6.58
N TYR A 185 -2.66 -5.62 5.90
CA TYR A 185 -1.63 -4.90 5.13
C TYR A 185 -2.16 -4.17 3.90
N ASN A 186 -3.39 -4.51 3.46
CA ASN A 186 -4.06 -3.71 2.44
C ASN A 186 -4.27 -2.25 2.87
N ALA A 187 -4.47 -1.99 4.15
CA ALA A 187 -4.62 -0.63 4.65
C ALA A 187 -3.33 0.18 4.44
N ASP A 188 -2.17 -0.43 4.74
CA ASP A 188 -0.87 0.23 4.62
C ASP A 188 -0.49 0.56 3.17
N ILE A 189 -1.00 -0.23 2.22
CA ILE A 189 -0.71 -0.11 0.79
C ILE A 189 -1.72 0.80 0.09
N SER A 190 -3.00 0.67 0.42
CA SER A 190 -4.10 1.24 -0.39
C SER A 190 -4.17 2.76 -0.33
N TRP A 191 -4.08 3.35 0.86
CA TRP A 191 -4.27 4.80 0.99
C TRP A 191 -3.23 5.65 0.25
N PRO A 192 -1.89 5.35 0.29
CA PRO A 192 -0.93 6.15 -0.45
C PRO A 192 -1.12 5.97 -1.96
N MET A 193 -1.44 4.74 -2.40
CA MET A 193 -1.69 4.48 -3.82
C MET A 193 -2.93 5.23 -4.34
N VAL A 194 -4.03 5.21 -3.60
CA VAL A 194 -5.26 5.92 -3.99
C VAL A 194 -5.02 7.43 -4.02
N ILE A 195 -4.32 7.99 -3.04
CA ILE A 195 -3.98 9.42 -3.05
C ILE A 195 -3.13 9.77 -4.28
N GLY A 196 -2.11 8.98 -4.59
CA GLY A 196 -1.30 9.18 -5.78
C GLY A 196 -2.12 9.13 -7.08
N ALA A 197 -3.03 8.17 -7.20
CA ALA A 197 -3.96 8.04 -8.31
C ALA A 197 -4.87 9.27 -8.46
N LEU A 198 -5.44 9.76 -7.35
CA LEU A 198 -6.28 10.95 -7.33
C LEU A 198 -5.51 12.20 -7.74
N VAL A 199 -4.27 12.38 -7.27
CA VAL A 199 -3.40 13.51 -7.69
C VAL A 199 -3.18 13.49 -9.20
N ILE A 200 -2.91 12.32 -9.78
CA ILE A 200 -2.77 12.16 -11.23
C ILE A 200 -4.08 12.51 -11.93
N ALA A 201 -5.18 11.94 -11.49
CA ALA A 201 -6.50 12.13 -12.09
C ALA A 201 -6.92 13.61 -12.07
N PHE A 202 -6.81 14.29 -10.94
CA PHE A 202 -7.15 15.71 -10.82
C PHE A 202 -6.21 16.62 -11.63
N THR A 203 -4.93 16.26 -11.73
CA THR A 203 -3.99 17.00 -12.60
C THR A 203 -4.40 16.92 -14.06
N LEU A 204 -4.82 15.76 -14.53
CA LEU A 204 -5.31 15.56 -15.88
C LEU A 204 -6.67 16.26 -16.08
N TYR A 205 -7.58 16.13 -15.14
CA TYR A 205 -8.91 16.76 -15.18
C TYR A 205 -8.83 18.28 -15.36
N LYS A 206 -7.97 18.94 -14.56
CA LYS A 206 -7.73 20.39 -14.70
C LYS A 206 -7.27 20.81 -16.09
N SER A 207 -6.63 19.92 -16.84
CA SER A 207 -6.09 20.21 -18.16
C SER A 207 -7.13 20.06 -19.29
N ILE A 208 -8.32 19.53 -19.01
CA ILE A 208 -9.38 19.30 -19.99
C ILE A 208 -10.08 20.66 -20.26
N LYS A 209 -10.06 21.08 -21.53
CA LYS A 209 -10.70 22.32 -21.98
C LYS A 209 -12.15 22.09 -22.44
N SER A 210 -12.44 20.94 -23.03
CA SER A 210 -13.74 20.60 -23.59
C SER A 210 -14.78 20.33 -22.49
N LYS A 211 -15.92 21.00 -22.53
CA LYS A 211 -17.05 20.74 -21.61
C LYS A 211 -17.62 19.33 -21.74
N SER A 212 -17.71 18.82 -22.98
CA SER A 212 -18.21 17.46 -23.25
C SER A 212 -17.29 16.41 -22.66
N THR A 213 -15.96 16.57 -22.86
CA THR A 213 -14.97 15.65 -22.26
C THR A 213 -14.99 15.71 -20.74
N LYS A 214 -15.19 16.89 -20.13
CA LYS A 214 -15.34 16.99 -18.65
C LYS A 214 -16.55 16.22 -18.17
N LYS A 215 -17.72 16.40 -18.79
CA LYS A 215 -18.94 15.65 -18.42
C LYS A 215 -18.73 14.13 -18.51
N LEU A 216 -18.03 13.66 -19.57
CA LEU A 216 -17.71 12.25 -19.72
C LEU A 216 -16.80 11.74 -18.58
N VAL A 217 -15.78 12.52 -18.23
CA VAL A 217 -14.87 12.18 -17.13
C VAL A 217 -15.61 12.19 -15.79
N ASP A 218 -16.49 13.17 -15.55
CA ASP A 218 -17.31 13.23 -14.35
C ASP A 218 -18.23 11.99 -14.24
N LEU A 219 -18.84 11.58 -15.36
CA LEU A 219 -19.65 10.36 -15.40
C LEU A 219 -18.80 9.11 -15.09
N ILE A 220 -17.63 8.98 -15.71
CA ILE A 220 -16.70 7.87 -15.45
C ILE A 220 -16.30 7.85 -13.97
N PHE A 221 -15.99 9.01 -13.38
CA PHE A 221 -15.66 9.10 -11.96
C PHE A 221 -16.82 8.67 -11.07
N THR A 222 -18.03 9.15 -11.36
CA THR A 222 -19.23 8.79 -10.60
C THR A 222 -19.50 7.28 -10.65
N VAL A 223 -19.50 6.71 -11.86
CA VAL A 223 -19.73 5.26 -12.05
C VAL A 223 -18.62 4.46 -11.36
N SER A 224 -17.36 4.87 -11.51
CA SER A 224 -16.23 4.23 -10.83
C SER A 224 -16.35 4.28 -9.31
N THR A 225 -16.79 5.41 -8.77
CA THR A 225 -16.98 5.56 -7.31
C THR A 225 -18.09 4.62 -6.80
N VAL A 226 -19.23 4.57 -7.51
CA VAL A 226 -20.33 3.66 -7.16
C VAL A 226 -19.86 2.19 -7.22
N ALA A 227 -19.14 1.82 -8.28
CA ALA A 227 -18.58 0.48 -8.41
C ALA A 227 -17.58 0.14 -7.29
N CYS A 228 -16.72 1.09 -6.91
CA CYS A 228 -15.80 0.92 -5.78
C CYS A 228 -16.53 0.73 -4.46
N ILE A 229 -17.55 1.54 -4.20
CA ILE A 229 -18.39 1.40 -2.99
C ILE A 229 -19.02 0.01 -2.97
N TYR A 230 -19.62 -0.40 -4.09
CA TYR A 230 -20.25 -1.71 -4.21
C TYR A 230 -19.25 -2.85 -3.90
N VAL A 231 -18.09 -2.89 -4.56
CA VAL A 231 -17.08 -3.93 -4.37
C VAL A 231 -16.58 -3.97 -2.91
N ASN A 232 -16.30 -2.81 -2.32
CA ASN A 232 -15.82 -2.76 -0.94
C ASN A 232 -16.89 -3.18 0.08
N MET A 233 -18.15 -2.78 -0.14
CA MET A 233 -19.27 -3.22 0.71
C MET A 233 -19.52 -4.72 0.58
N ALA A 234 -19.53 -5.25 -0.64
CA ALA A 234 -19.65 -6.68 -0.89
C ALA A 234 -18.55 -7.47 -0.16
N GLN A 235 -17.30 -7.01 -0.25
CA GLN A 235 -16.18 -7.63 0.46
C GLN A 235 -16.34 -7.56 1.98
N LEU A 236 -16.78 -6.43 2.51
CA LEU A 236 -17.02 -6.26 3.96
C LEU A 236 -18.08 -7.25 4.45
N LEU A 237 -19.17 -7.41 3.71
CA LEU A 237 -20.24 -8.36 4.05
C LEU A 237 -19.74 -9.81 4.01
N THR A 238 -18.92 -10.15 3.01
CA THR A 238 -18.28 -11.46 2.92
C THR A 238 -17.38 -11.73 4.14
N PHE A 239 -16.55 -10.77 4.54
CA PHE A 239 -15.69 -10.92 5.70
C PHE A 239 -16.44 -10.98 7.03
N ALA A 240 -17.57 -10.28 7.12
CA ALA A 240 -18.42 -10.33 8.31
C ALA A 240 -19.26 -11.61 8.41
N GLY A 241 -19.25 -12.48 7.38
CA GLY A 241 -20.07 -13.68 7.34
C GLY A 241 -21.58 -13.40 7.29
N ILE A 242 -21.97 -12.16 6.96
CA ILE A 242 -23.38 -11.72 6.97
C ILE A 242 -24.13 -12.29 5.76
N GLU A 243 -23.43 -12.80 4.78
CA GLU A 243 -24.00 -13.42 3.59
C GLU A 243 -25.02 -14.51 3.90
N SER A 244 -24.68 -15.39 4.82
CA SER A 244 -25.55 -16.50 5.19
C SER A 244 -26.82 -16.05 5.92
N MET A 245 -26.75 -14.92 6.64
CA MET A 245 -27.89 -14.39 7.39
C MET A 245 -28.92 -13.65 6.51
N PHE A 246 -28.45 -12.92 5.49
CA PHE A 246 -29.35 -12.08 4.68
C PHE A 246 -30.26 -12.90 3.77
N TRP A 247 -29.74 -13.98 3.17
CA TRP A 247 -30.44 -14.75 2.17
C TRP A 247 -31.30 -15.87 2.75
N THR A 248 -30.91 -16.43 3.89
CA THR A 248 -31.75 -17.42 4.58
C THR A 248 -33.05 -16.84 5.16
N ASN A 249 -33.06 -15.51 5.41
CA ASN A 249 -34.23 -14.84 6.02
C ASN A 249 -35.12 -14.11 5.01
N ILE A 250 -34.66 -13.86 3.77
CA ILE A 250 -35.50 -13.19 2.75
C ILE A 250 -36.32 -14.17 1.93
N TRP A 251 -35.91 -15.45 1.85
CA TRP A 251 -36.58 -16.48 1.06
C TRP A 251 -37.26 -17.58 1.91
N ARG A 252 -37.41 -17.38 3.19
CA ARG A 252 -38.33 -18.09 4.06
C ARG A 252 -39.54 -17.22 4.30
#